data_b0e6c8aa544a158c4f662b43fb801ee0
#
_entry.id   b0e6c8aa544a158c4f662b43fb801ee0
#
_cell.length_a   1.000
_cell.length_b   1.000
_cell.length_c   1.000
_cell.angle_alpha   90.00
_cell.angle_beta   90.00
_cell.angle_gamma   90.00
#
_symmetry.space_group_name_H-M   'P 1'
#
loop_
_entity.id
_entity.type
_entity.pdbx_description
1 polymer ?
#
loop_
_entity_poly.entity_id
_entity_poly.type
_entity_poly.pdbx_seq_one_letter_code
_entity_poly.pdbx_strand_id
1 'polypeptide(L)'
;MGDVEMKKLRNIFCAALALLLAMSCAACSKSADDETTSGAESDTQVTVISADGTTAKTVISNDGGTLAQNGETKNQPAAGGDNAREPESPDGGSGQRETVRVTITEGMTLTQIFKKLEANGVCSFNDLMKTAESYDYSYYPLIAARPSNTRAFKLEGYLFPNTYDFYKNEKPQDAIGRFLRVGEKYITSADRAKAKSMGYSMDQVLTVASIIEKEGANPNEVRKIAAVIYNRLKAGMQLQMDSGIYYIERSVKPYISGDVNRYNSLYNMYKCKGLPAGPICNPGARTINAALDPADVSYRYFCHDSSAKYYYADTYEEHLENLKKAGIAS
;
A
#
# COMPACT_ATOMS: atom_id res chain seq x y z
N MET A 1 -27.89 -21.66 -1.73
CA MET A 1 -26.78 -21.84 -2.69
C MET A 1 -25.74 -22.71 -2.01
N GLY A 2 -25.51 -23.93 -2.53
CA GLY A 2 -24.74 -24.95 -1.82
C GLY A 2 -23.25 -24.73 -1.88
N ASP A 3 -22.53 -25.22 -0.86
CA ASP A 3 -21.07 -25.17 -0.69
C ASP A 3 -20.23 -25.62 -1.92
N VAL A 4 -20.84 -26.40 -2.79
CA VAL A 4 -20.20 -26.94 -4.01
C VAL A 4 -20.09 -25.90 -5.12
N GLU A 5 -21.06 -24.99 -5.28
CA GLU A 5 -21.00 -23.90 -6.26
C GLU A 5 -20.02 -22.80 -5.84
N MET A 6 -19.97 -22.50 -4.56
CA MET A 6 -18.97 -21.56 -4.01
C MET A 6 -17.53 -22.05 -4.18
N LYS A 7 -17.30 -23.37 -4.07
CA LYS A 7 -15.98 -23.96 -4.32
C LYS A 7 -15.58 -23.92 -5.80
N LYS A 8 -16.51 -24.05 -6.74
CA LYS A 8 -16.24 -23.90 -8.18
C LYS A 8 -15.87 -22.48 -8.57
N LEU A 9 -16.63 -21.48 -8.11
CA LEU A 9 -16.30 -20.07 -8.33
C LEU A 9 -14.92 -19.69 -7.76
N ARG A 10 -14.57 -20.18 -6.56
CA ARG A 10 -13.27 -19.95 -5.92
C ARG A 10 -12.10 -20.50 -6.73
N ASN A 11 -12.26 -21.68 -7.36
CA ASN A 11 -11.20 -22.31 -8.15
C ASN A 11 -10.97 -21.59 -9.49
N ILE A 12 -12.00 -20.99 -10.08
CA ILE A 12 -11.89 -20.24 -11.34
C ILE A 12 -11.16 -18.89 -11.10
N PHE A 13 -11.41 -18.23 -9.99
CA PHE A 13 -10.72 -16.98 -9.61
C PHE A 13 -9.22 -17.21 -9.32
N CYS A 14 -8.88 -18.33 -8.66
CA CYS A 14 -7.48 -18.71 -8.41
C CYS A 14 -6.69 -19.02 -9.70
N ALA A 15 -7.33 -19.60 -10.71
CA ALA A 15 -6.66 -19.95 -11.95
C ALA A 15 -6.30 -18.73 -12.82
N ALA A 16 -7.17 -17.70 -12.84
CA ALA A 16 -6.93 -16.48 -13.60
C ALA A 16 -5.79 -15.63 -12.99
N LEU A 17 -5.68 -15.59 -11.66
CA LEU A 17 -4.62 -14.86 -10.98
C LEU A 17 -3.25 -15.56 -11.04
N ALA A 18 -3.22 -16.89 -11.08
CA ALA A 18 -1.99 -17.67 -11.23
C ALA A 18 -1.36 -17.51 -12.63
N LEU A 19 -2.17 -17.33 -13.68
CA LEU A 19 -1.68 -17.09 -15.04
C LEU A 19 -1.06 -15.69 -15.20
N LEU A 20 -1.58 -14.66 -14.54
CA LEU A 20 -1.02 -13.30 -14.57
C LEU A 20 0.34 -13.19 -13.85
N LEU A 21 0.57 -13.99 -12.81
CA LEU A 21 1.87 -14.05 -12.11
C LEU A 21 2.94 -14.84 -12.89
N ALA A 22 2.55 -15.79 -13.73
CA ALA A 22 3.49 -16.56 -14.55
C ALA A 22 4.01 -15.79 -15.77
N MET A 23 3.26 -14.81 -16.30
CA MET A 23 3.69 -13.99 -17.44
C MET A 23 4.67 -12.87 -17.08
N SER A 24 4.74 -12.44 -15.83
CA SER A 24 5.69 -11.39 -15.40
C SER A 24 7.13 -11.87 -15.15
N CYS A 25 7.36 -13.19 -15.10
CA CYS A 25 8.70 -13.76 -14.87
C CYS A 25 9.43 -14.21 -16.16
N ALA A 26 8.80 -14.13 -17.35
CA ALA A 26 9.39 -14.64 -18.60
C ALA A 26 10.14 -13.58 -19.44
N ALA A 27 10.33 -12.36 -18.96
CA ALA A 27 10.93 -11.26 -19.72
C ALA A 27 12.35 -10.88 -19.28
N CYS A 28 13.14 -11.80 -18.71
CA CYS A 28 14.56 -11.56 -18.43
C CYS A 28 15.38 -12.84 -18.66
N SER A 29 15.66 -13.14 -19.92
CA SER A 29 16.89 -13.83 -20.32
C SER A 29 17.01 -13.87 -21.85
N LYS A 30 17.82 -12.97 -22.40
CA LYS A 30 18.66 -13.27 -23.56
C LYS A 30 19.90 -12.37 -23.56
N SER A 31 21.01 -13.05 -23.61
CA SER A 31 22.39 -12.57 -23.61
C SER A 31 22.78 -11.84 -24.87
N ALA A 32 23.80 -11.03 -24.69
CA ALA A 32 24.73 -10.37 -25.60
C ALA A 32 25.01 -11.03 -26.95
N ASP A 33 25.12 -10.18 -27.98
CA ASP A 33 26.33 -10.07 -28.80
C ASP A 33 26.28 -8.78 -29.67
N ASP A 34 27.37 -8.10 -29.61
CA ASP A 34 28.10 -7.15 -30.46
C ASP A 34 27.42 -6.61 -31.74
N GLU A 35 27.34 -5.29 -31.86
CA GLU A 35 27.98 -4.49 -32.93
C GLU A 35 27.78 -2.96 -32.78
N THR A 36 28.87 -2.26 -32.89
CA THR A 36 29.05 -0.81 -32.93
C THR A 36 28.37 -0.15 -34.14
N THR A 37 27.61 0.94 -33.90
CA THR A 37 27.61 2.11 -34.81
C THR A 37 27.16 3.39 -34.10
N SER A 38 27.85 4.45 -34.38
CA SER A 38 27.73 5.84 -33.95
C SER A 38 26.41 6.51 -34.36
N GLY A 39 25.91 7.41 -33.55
CA GLY A 39 25.19 8.54 -34.11
C GLY A 39 23.97 9.04 -33.34
N ALA A 40 24.10 10.30 -32.91
CA ALA A 40 23.05 11.28 -32.62
C ALA A 40 22.27 11.15 -31.28
N GLU A 41 22.71 11.98 -30.35
CA GLU A 41 21.95 12.40 -29.17
C GLU A 41 20.66 13.11 -29.59
N SER A 42 19.55 12.61 -29.12
CA SER A 42 18.26 13.32 -29.19
C SER A 42 17.81 13.70 -27.78
N ASP A 43 17.89 14.98 -27.47
CA ASP A 43 17.28 15.56 -26.27
C ASP A 43 15.79 15.28 -26.25
N THR A 44 15.29 14.61 -25.22
CA THR A 44 13.87 14.35 -25.04
C THR A 44 13.26 15.50 -24.25
N GLN A 45 12.43 16.30 -24.90
CA GLN A 45 11.61 17.32 -24.24
C GLN A 45 10.36 16.67 -23.61
N VAL A 46 10.20 16.85 -22.30
CA VAL A 46 8.99 16.45 -21.60
C VAL A 46 8.20 17.69 -21.21
N THR A 47 6.93 17.73 -21.65
CA THR A 47 5.99 18.80 -21.30
C THR A 47 5.15 18.31 -20.12
N VAL A 48 5.24 18.99 -18.98
CA VAL A 48 4.41 18.72 -17.81
C VAL A 48 3.29 19.75 -17.74
N ILE A 49 2.05 19.28 -17.69
CA ILE A 49 0.86 20.12 -17.51
C ILE A 49 0.41 19.98 -16.05
N SER A 50 0.42 21.09 -15.33
CA SER A 50 -0.07 21.16 -13.96
C SER A 50 -1.60 21.23 -13.91
N ALA A 51 -2.21 20.82 -12.81
CA ALA A 51 -3.67 20.76 -12.64
C ALA A 51 -4.39 22.13 -12.73
N ASP A 52 -3.65 23.24 -12.73
CA ASP A 52 -4.14 24.62 -12.90
C ASP A 52 -4.03 25.12 -14.36
N GLY A 53 -3.62 24.26 -15.30
CA GLY A 53 -3.53 24.59 -16.72
C GLY A 53 -2.23 25.31 -17.12
N THR A 54 -1.26 25.47 -16.25
CA THR A 54 0.05 26.03 -16.60
C THR A 54 0.96 24.97 -17.19
N THR A 55 1.61 25.33 -18.31
CA THR A 55 2.57 24.46 -19.03
C THR A 55 4.00 24.88 -18.71
N ALA A 56 4.81 23.96 -18.14
CA ALA A 56 6.24 24.12 -18.01
C ALA A 56 6.97 23.15 -18.94
N LYS A 57 7.94 23.64 -19.70
CA LYS A 57 8.84 22.82 -20.52
C LYS A 57 10.15 22.63 -19.77
N THR A 58 10.50 21.38 -19.49
CA THR A 58 11.80 21.02 -18.88
C THR A 58 12.59 20.15 -19.85
N VAL A 59 13.82 20.56 -20.10
CA VAL A 59 14.81 19.76 -20.86
C VAL A 59 15.59 18.94 -19.83
N ILE A 60 15.60 17.63 -20.00
CA ILE A 60 16.37 16.74 -19.13
C ILE A 60 17.64 16.37 -19.91
N SER A 61 18.79 16.89 -19.48
CA SER A 61 20.11 16.46 -19.94
C SER A 61 20.56 15.25 -19.11
N ASN A 62 21.23 14.31 -19.75
CA ASN A 62 21.61 13.00 -19.16
C ASN A 62 22.83 13.05 -18.23
N ASP A 63 23.29 14.21 -17.80
CA ASP A 63 24.51 14.41 -16.99
C ASP A 63 24.24 14.98 -15.59
N GLY A 64 23.28 14.44 -14.87
CA GLY A 64 23.18 14.43 -13.38
C GLY A 64 23.45 15.75 -12.63
N GLY A 65 23.27 16.93 -13.22
CA GLY A 65 23.50 18.23 -12.59
C GLY A 65 22.24 19.02 -12.36
N THR A 66 21.84 19.19 -11.11
CA THR A 66 20.72 20.04 -10.69
C THR A 66 21.17 21.50 -10.63
N LEU A 67 20.60 22.37 -11.46
CA LEU A 67 20.73 23.82 -11.30
C LEU A 67 19.50 24.36 -10.56
N ALA A 68 19.76 24.97 -9.39
CA ALA A 68 18.79 25.72 -8.63
C ALA A 68 18.49 27.06 -9.31
N GLN A 69 17.23 27.45 -9.39
CA GLN A 69 16.87 28.86 -9.60
C GLN A 69 15.87 29.32 -8.54
N ASN A 70 16.23 30.46 -7.98
CA ASN A 70 15.58 31.24 -6.93
C ASN A 70 14.22 31.81 -7.38
N GLY A 71 13.29 31.94 -6.45
CA GLY A 71 12.07 32.73 -6.64
C GLY A 71 11.19 32.77 -5.40
N GLU A 72 11.45 33.72 -4.54
CA GLU A 72 10.59 34.50 -3.63
C GLU A 72 9.64 33.82 -2.63
N THR A 73 9.97 34.12 -1.39
CA THR A 73 9.25 34.02 -0.14
C THR A 73 7.85 34.68 -0.13
N LYS A 74 6.84 33.98 0.42
CA LYS A 74 5.74 34.60 1.16
C LYS A 74 5.38 33.82 2.42
N ASN A 75 5.60 34.50 3.49
CA ASN A 75 5.19 34.40 4.88
C ASN A 75 4.21 33.32 5.32
N GLN A 76 4.72 32.57 6.26
CA GLN A 76 4.07 31.68 7.21
C GLN A 76 3.50 32.50 8.37
N PRO A 77 2.41 32.08 9.02
CA PRO A 77 2.20 32.37 10.45
C PRO A 77 2.66 31.18 11.28
N ALA A 78 3.43 31.50 12.28
CA ALA A 78 3.91 30.62 13.33
C ALA A 78 2.74 30.08 14.17
N ALA A 79 2.76 28.80 14.48
CA ALA A 79 2.01 28.20 15.58
C ALA A 79 2.84 27.16 16.29
N GLY A 80 3.08 27.40 17.56
CA GLY A 80 3.11 26.50 18.67
C GLY A 80 4.10 25.33 18.66
N GLY A 81 5.07 25.41 19.58
CA GLY A 81 6.04 24.35 19.83
C GLY A 81 5.40 23.04 20.24
N ASP A 82 5.95 21.97 19.69
CA ASP A 82 5.84 20.63 20.25
C ASP A 82 7.22 20.01 20.31
N ASN A 83 7.64 19.72 21.53
CA ASN A 83 8.82 18.95 21.88
C ASN A 83 8.60 17.47 21.48
N ALA A 84 8.56 17.16 20.21
CA ALA A 84 8.80 15.81 19.74
C ALA A 84 10.33 15.59 19.82
N ARG A 85 10.75 14.84 20.81
CA ARG A 85 12.13 14.42 21.00
C ARG A 85 12.60 13.74 19.70
N GLU A 86 13.34 14.49 18.92
CA GLU A 86 14.06 13.96 17.78
C GLU A 86 14.98 12.85 18.29
N PRO A 87 15.01 11.65 17.71
CA PRO A 87 15.97 10.65 18.14
C PRO A 87 17.37 11.25 18.00
N GLU A 88 18.06 11.35 19.11
CA GLU A 88 19.41 11.88 19.20
C GLU A 88 20.30 11.17 18.18
N SER A 89 21.02 11.94 17.39
CA SER A 89 22.08 11.41 16.54
C SER A 89 23.05 10.62 17.41
N PRO A 90 23.28 9.33 17.14
CA PRO A 90 24.18 8.57 17.98
C PRO A 90 25.61 9.10 17.86
N ASP A 91 26.19 9.31 18.98
CA ASP A 91 27.59 9.52 19.31
C ASP A 91 28.62 9.73 18.19
N GLY A 92 29.42 10.76 18.39
CA GLY A 92 30.58 11.19 17.63
C GLY A 92 31.68 10.15 17.42
N GLY A 93 31.42 9.24 16.49
CA GLY A 93 32.45 8.42 15.86
C GLY A 93 32.70 8.97 14.46
N SER A 94 33.91 9.44 14.17
CA SER A 94 34.37 10.02 12.91
C SER A 94 34.50 9.02 11.75
N GLY A 95 33.71 7.95 11.75
CA GLY A 95 33.58 6.99 10.65
C GLY A 95 32.29 7.28 9.88
N GLN A 96 32.39 7.59 8.60
CA GLN A 96 31.23 7.74 7.72
C GLN A 96 30.44 6.42 7.71
N ARG A 97 29.26 6.38 8.34
CA ARG A 97 28.43 5.17 8.40
C ARG A 97 27.96 4.83 6.98
N GLU A 98 28.20 3.59 6.58
CA GLU A 98 27.75 3.09 5.29
C GLU A 98 26.23 3.15 5.18
N THR A 99 25.72 3.77 4.12
CA THR A 99 24.29 3.90 3.82
C THR A 99 23.87 2.96 2.70
N VAL A 100 22.62 2.52 2.74
CA VAL A 100 22.00 1.74 1.69
C VAL A 100 20.63 2.33 1.35
N ARG A 101 20.37 2.48 0.06
CA ARG A 101 19.09 2.96 -0.45
C ARG A 101 18.15 1.79 -0.72
N VAL A 102 16.99 1.79 -0.09
CA VAL A 102 16.00 0.72 -0.20
C VAL A 102 14.65 1.30 -0.61
N THR A 103 14.12 0.86 -1.76
CA THR A 103 12.79 1.23 -2.22
C THR A 103 11.77 0.23 -1.71
N ILE A 104 10.77 0.73 -1.00
CA ILE A 104 9.61 -0.04 -0.53
C ILE A 104 8.43 0.32 -1.42
N THR A 105 7.93 -0.65 -2.17
CA THR A 105 6.80 -0.48 -3.08
C THR A 105 5.48 -0.63 -2.35
N GLU A 106 4.44 -0.03 -2.91
CA GLU A 106 3.06 -0.17 -2.45
C GLU A 106 2.66 -1.66 -2.42
N GLY A 107 1.79 -2.01 -1.51
CA GLY A 107 1.28 -3.37 -1.37
C GLY A 107 2.22 -4.36 -0.68
N MET A 108 3.46 -3.99 -0.32
CA MET A 108 4.32 -4.84 0.52
C MET A 108 3.72 -4.99 1.92
N THR A 109 3.78 -6.21 2.48
CA THR A 109 3.42 -6.47 3.88
C THR A 109 4.58 -6.13 4.80
N LEU A 110 4.32 -5.94 6.10
CA LEU A 110 5.33 -5.69 7.11
C LEU A 110 6.46 -6.73 7.05
N THR A 111 6.12 -8.01 6.94
CA THR A 111 7.10 -9.10 6.88
C THR A 111 7.95 -9.06 5.62
N GLN A 112 7.38 -8.66 4.48
CA GLN A 112 8.14 -8.46 3.24
C GLN A 112 9.10 -7.28 3.33
N ILE A 113 8.65 -6.17 3.94
CA ILE A 113 9.48 -4.99 4.19
C ILE A 113 10.67 -5.36 5.09
N PHE A 114 10.42 -6.05 6.21
CA PHE A 114 11.48 -6.42 7.15
C PHE A 114 12.49 -7.39 6.54
N LYS A 115 12.04 -8.36 5.76
CA LYS A 115 12.96 -9.21 4.98
C LYS A 115 13.80 -8.42 3.98
N LYS A 116 13.21 -7.42 3.34
CA LYS A 116 13.94 -6.56 2.41
C LYS A 116 14.99 -5.72 3.12
N LEU A 117 14.70 -5.19 4.33
CA LEU A 117 15.67 -4.47 5.15
C LEU A 117 16.84 -5.39 5.57
N GLU A 118 16.54 -6.60 6.02
CA GLU A 118 17.55 -7.60 6.39
C GLU A 118 18.46 -7.95 5.19
N ALA A 119 17.88 -8.24 4.03
CA ALA A 119 18.61 -8.55 2.80
C ALA A 119 19.53 -7.40 2.33
N ASN A 120 19.24 -6.16 2.73
CA ASN A 120 20.06 -4.99 2.43
C ASN A 120 21.00 -4.61 3.59
N GLY A 121 21.11 -5.44 4.63
CA GLY A 121 22.04 -5.23 5.74
C GLY A 121 21.66 -4.08 6.68
N VAL A 122 20.38 -3.68 6.71
CA VAL A 122 19.90 -2.60 7.60
C VAL A 122 19.82 -3.09 9.05
N CYS A 123 19.04 -4.15 9.31
CA CYS A 123 18.98 -4.84 10.60
C CYS A 123 18.30 -6.20 10.44
N SER A 124 18.42 -7.07 11.44
CA SER A 124 17.89 -8.43 11.36
C SER A 124 16.36 -8.44 11.34
N PHE A 125 15.77 -9.39 10.62
CA PHE A 125 14.31 -9.58 10.58
C PHE A 125 13.73 -9.80 11.99
N ASN A 126 14.38 -10.61 12.80
CA ASN A 126 13.90 -10.94 14.14
C ASN A 126 13.90 -9.71 15.07
N ASP A 127 14.93 -8.86 15.00
CA ASP A 127 14.98 -7.64 15.79
C ASP A 127 13.92 -6.63 15.34
N LEU A 128 13.69 -6.51 14.04
CA LEU A 128 12.60 -5.69 13.50
C LEU A 128 11.24 -6.17 13.99
N MET A 129 10.95 -7.47 13.91
CA MET A 129 9.70 -8.06 14.38
C MET A 129 9.49 -7.83 15.89
N LYS A 130 10.51 -8.08 16.70
CA LYS A 130 10.47 -7.85 18.15
C LYS A 130 10.23 -6.37 18.46
N THR A 131 10.93 -5.47 17.79
CA THR A 131 10.81 -4.03 18.00
C THR A 131 9.45 -3.50 17.55
N ALA A 132 8.92 -3.95 16.41
CA ALA A 132 7.59 -3.57 15.94
C ALA A 132 6.47 -3.98 16.92
N GLU A 133 6.67 -5.03 17.68
CA GLU A 133 5.71 -5.51 18.68
C GLU A 133 5.84 -4.81 20.04
N SER A 134 7.07 -4.50 20.48
CA SER A 134 7.36 -4.09 21.88
C SER A 134 7.74 -2.63 22.06
N TYR A 135 8.27 -1.95 21.02
CA TYR A 135 8.69 -0.57 21.16
C TYR A 135 7.50 0.40 21.11
N ASP A 136 7.51 1.41 21.97
CA ASP A 136 6.45 2.43 22.03
C ASP A 136 6.69 3.53 20.99
N TYR A 137 5.84 3.53 19.97
CA TYR A 137 5.78 4.55 18.93
C TYR A 137 4.61 5.52 19.11
N SER A 138 3.97 5.56 20.29
CA SER A 138 2.77 6.39 20.53
C SER A 138 3.03 7.90 20.44
N TYR A 139 4.28 8.33 20.40
CA TYR A 139 4.64 9.72 20.10
C TYR A 139 4.37 10.13 18.63
N TYR A 140 4.09 9.17 17.74
CA TYR A 140 3.51 9.46 16.42
C TYR A 140 1.97 9.49 16.53
N PRO A 141 1.30 10.63 16.22
CA PRO A 141 -0.16 10.75 16.32
C PRO A 141 -0.94 9.68 15.58
N LEU A 142 -0.44 9.23 14.43
CA LEU A 142 -1.07 8.16 13.64
C LEU A 142 -1.05 6.81 14.40
N ILE A 143 0.03 6.52 15.12
CA ILE A 143 0.15 5.31 15.93
C ILE A 143 -0.63 5.43 17.23
N ALA A 144 -0.61 6.59 17.88
CA ALA A 144 -1.41 6.87 19.09
C ALA A 144 -2.91 6.67 18.84
N ALA A 145 -3.39 7.07 17.66
CA ALA A 145 -4.80 6.93 17.27
C ALA A 145 -5.19 5.53 16.80
N ARG A 146 -4.23 4.60 16.69
CA ARG A 146 -4.49 3.21 16.30
C ARG A 146 -5.28 2.49 17.39
N PRO A 147 -6.35 1.74 17.04
CA PRO A 147 -7.11 1.02 18.04
C PRO A 147 -6.27 -0.11 18.70
N SER A 148 -6.44 -0.27 20.00
CA SER A 148 -5.90 -1.42 20.73
C SER A 148 -6.80 -2.63 20.48
N ASN A 149 -6.56 -3.32 19.38
CA ASN A 149 -7.29 -4.53 19.00
C ASN A 149 -6.33 -5.70 18.73
N THR A 150 -6.87 -6.90 18.71
CA THR A 150 -6.13 -8.10 18.37
C THR A 150 -5.93 -8.15 16.85
N ARG A 151 -4.73 -7.84 16.39
CA ARG A 151 -4.33 -7.94 14.98
C ARG A 151 -3.03 -8.78 14.86
N ALA A 152 -2.73 -9.22 13.65
CA ALA A 152 -1.56 -10.06 13.42
C ALA A 152 -0.26 -9.31 13.73
N PHE A 153 -0.12 -8.10 13.19
CA PHE A 153 1.05 -7.23 13.40
C PHE A 153 0.61 -5.81 13.69
N LYS A 154 1.17 -5.20 14.74
CA LYS A 154 0.75 -3.87 15.22
C LYS A 154 0.96 -2.76 14.20
N LEU A 155 2.03 -2.85 13.40
CA LEU A 155 2.43 -1.81 12.46
C LEU A 155 2.10 -2.14 10.99
N GLU A 156 1.32 -3.21 10.71
CA GLU A 156 0.87 -3.47 9.34
C GLU A 156 0.01 -2.32 8.82
N GLY A 157 0.35 -1.82 7.64
CA GLY A 157 -0.33 -0.68 7.01
C GLY A 157 0.22 0.70 7.38
N TYR A 158 1.20 0.75 8.28
CA TYR A 158 1.79 2.01 8.76
C TYR A 158 3.22 2.26 8.27
N LEU A 159 3.84 1.29 7.59
CA LEU A 159 5.17 1.40 7.02
C LEU A 159 5.06 2.00 5.61
N PHE A 160 4.95 3.33 5.52
CA PHE A 160 4.60 4.02 4.29
C PHE A 160 5.57 3.70 3.13
N PRO A 161 5.06 3.33 1.92
CA PRO A 161 5.90 3.05 0.75
C PRO A 161 6.65 4.29 0.28
N ASN A 162 7.95 4.15 0.10
CA ASN A 162 8.84 5.21 -0.41
C ASN A 162 10.24 4.61 -0.68
N THR A 163 11.15 5.42 -1.18
CA THR A 163 12.59 5.14 -1.20
C THR A 163 13.24 5.78 0.02
N TYR A 164 13.99 4.97 0.77
CA TYR A 164 14.61 5.35 2.04
C TYR A 164 16.11 5.13 1.98
N ASP A 165 16.86 6.04 2.59
CA ASP A 165 18.28 5.85 2.87
C ASP A 165 18.42 5.38 4.33
N PHE A 166 18.95 4.18 4.53
CA PHE A 166 19.21 3.56 5.84
C PHE A 166 20.72 3.49 6.08
N TYR A 167 21.11 3.43 7.35
CA TYR A 167 22.45 2.99 7.69
C TYR A 167 22.52 1.46 7.74
N LYS A 168 23.64 0.86 7.35
CA LYS A 168 23.91 -0.53 7.64
C LYS A 168 24.02 -0.74 9.15
N ASN A 169 23.47 -1.86 9.65
CA ASN A 169 23.38 -2.16 11.08
C ASN A 169 22.68 -1.04 11.88
N GLU A 170 21.66 -0.41 11.30
CA GLU A 170 20.84 0.59 11.97
C GLU A 170 20.05 -0.05 13.12
N LYS A 171 19.80 0.71 14.19
CA LYS A 171 18.92 0.25 15.28
C LYS A 171 17.50 0.01 14.73
N PRO A 172 16.84 -1.11 15.05
CA PRO A 172 15.53 -1.45 14.51
C PRO A 172 14.46 -0.37 14.73
N GLN A 173 14.47 0.28 15.92
CA GLN A 173 13.53 1.35 16.25
C GLN A 173 13.70 2.59 15.36
N ASP A 174 14.93 2.91 14.96
CA ASP A 174 15.22 4.05 14.10
C ASP A 174 14.83 3.74 12.65
N ALA A 175 15.12 2.53 12.18
CA ALA A 175 14.73 2.05 10.86
C ALA A 175 13.18 2.06 10.71
N ILE A 176 12.44 1.53 11.69
CA ILE A 176 10.96 1.58 11.69
C ILE A 176 10.47 3.03 11.80
N GLY A 177 11.09 3.87 12.64
CA GLY A 177 10.74 5.27 12.81
C GLY A 177 10.82 6.08 11.52
N ARG A 178 11.72 5.73 10.56
CA ARG A 178 11.77 6.40 9.25
C ARG A 178 10.46 6.24 8.48
N PHE A 179 9.88 5.05 8.47
CA PHE A 179 8.59 4.79 7.81
C PHE A 179 7.45 5.58 8.45
N LEU A 180 7.38 5.55 9.79
CA LEU A 180 6.31 6.21 10.53
C LEU A 180 6.37 7.72 10.35
N ARG A 181 7.56 8.32 10.35
CA ARG A 181 7.76 9.75 10.10
C ARG A 181 7.29 10.16 8.69
N VAL A 182 7.55 9.33 7.68
CA VAL A 182 7.07 9.58 6.32
C VAL A 182 5.56 9.44 6.27
N GLY A 183 4.99 8.41 6.92
CA GLY A 183 3.54 8.24 7.04
C GLY A 183 2.85 9.44 7.67
N GLU A 184 3.40 10.01 8.76
CA GLU A 184 2.88 11.24 9.40
C GLU A 184 2.90 12.47 8.49
N LYS A 185 3.91 12.58 7.61
CA LYS A 185 3.96 13.68 6.64
C LYS A 185 2.92 13.53 5.55
N TYR A 186 2.62 12.29 5.13
CA TYR A 186 1.64 12.00 4.09
C TYR A 186 0.21 12.04 4.58
N ILE A 187 -0.06 11.48 5.76
CA ILE A 187 -1.40 11.40 6.36
C ILE A 187 -1.58 12.60 7.30
N THR A 188 -2.06 13.67 6.74
CA THR A 188 -2.19 14.97 7.40
C THR A 188 -3.33 15.00 8.43
N SER A 189 -3.40 16.09 9.21
CA SER A 189 -4.55 16.35 10.08
C SER A 189 -5.86 16.52 9.29
N ALA A 190 -5.77 17.07 8.07
CA ALA A 190 -6.92 17.20 7.17
C ALA A 190 -7.46 15.82 6.73
N ASP A 191 -6.58 14.86 6.42
CA ASP A 191 -6.98 13.49 6.08
C ASP A 191 -7.67 12.79 7.25
N ARG A 192 -7.14 12.97 8.46
CA ARG A 192 -7.77 12.46 9.69
C ARG A 192 -9.15 13.09 9.96
N ALA A 193 -9.28 14.39 9.72
CA ALA A 193 -10.57 15.08 9.82
C ALA A 193 -11.56 14.61 8.75
N LYS A 194 -11.10 14.39 7.52
CA LYS A 194 -11.89 13.82 6.41
C LYS A 194 -12.38 12.41 6.75
N ALA A 195 -11.50 11.51 7.20
CA ALA A 195 -11.88 10.17 7.65
C ALA A 195 -12.98 10.24 8.72
N LYS A 196 -12.80 11.09 9.74
CA LYS A 196 -13.79 11.31 10.80
C LYS A 196 -15.14 11.80 10.25
N SER A 197 -15.14 12.74 9.31
CA SER A 197 -16.36 13.24 8.67
C SER A 197 -17.12 12.17 7.88
N MET A 198 -16.39 11.16 7.36
CA MET A 198 -16.97 9.98 6.71
C MET A 198 -17.49 8.94 7.71
N GLY A 199 -17.28 9.12 9.02
CA GLY A 199 -17.66 8.18 10.07
C GLY A 199 -16.65 7.05 10.32
N TYR A 200 -15.40 7.20 9.85
CA TYR A 200 -14.33 6.20 9.98
C TYR A 200 -13.11 6.75 10.74
N SER A 201 -12.39 5.87 11.42
CA SER A 201 -11.05 6.19 11.91
C SER A 201 -10.03 6.13 10.76
N MET A 202 -8.88 6.78 10.93
CA MET A 202 -7.81 6.69 9.94
C MET A 202 -7.27 5.25 9.77
N ASP A 203 -7.27 4.44 10.83
CA ASP A 203 -6.94 3.01 10.78
C ASP A 203 -7.91 2.22 9.86
N GLN A 204 -9.21 2.54 9.94
CA GLN A 204 -10.20 1.94 9.04
C GLN A 204 -10.01 2.38 7.59
N VAL A 205 -9.66 3.64 7.34
CA VAL A 205 -9.32 4.15 6.01
C VAL A 205 -8.08 3.45 5.47
N LEU A 206 -7.02 3.28 6.27
CA LEU A 206 -5.83 2.52 5.88
C LEU A 206 -6.15 1.05 5.61
N THR A 207 -7.08 0.48 6.36
CA THR A 207 -7.57 -0.90 6.12
C THR A 207 -8.25 -1.00 4.75
N VAL A 208 -9.18 -0.08 4.43
CA VAL A 208 -9.82 0.00 3.10
C VAL A 208 -8.78 0.20 2.00
N ALA A 209 -7.85 1.15 2.18
CA ALA A 209 -6.79 1.43 1.22
C ALA A 209 -5.92 0.18 0.95
N SER A 210 -5.60 -0.59 1.99
CA SER A 210 -4.81 -1.82 1.85
C SER A 210 -5.55 -2.93 1.10
N ILE A 211 -6.87 -2.99 1.22
CA ILE A 211 -7.71 -3.90 0.43
C ILE A 211 -7.69 -3.48 -1.04
N ILE A 212 -7.95 -2.20 -1.33
CA ILE A 212 -7.91 -1.66 -2.70
C ILE A 212 -6.53 -1.92 -3.35
N GLU A 213 -5.45 -1.75 -2.58
CA GLU A 213 -4.08 -1.99 -3.05
C GLU A 213 -3.87 -3.46 -3.46
N LYS A 214 -4.45 -4.39 -2.71
CA LYS A 214 -4.36 -5.84 -2.99
C LYS A 214 -5.27 -6.32 -4.10
N GLU A 215 -6.32 -5.57 -4.44
CA GLU A 215 -7.16 -5.84 -5.61
C GLU A 215 -6.45 -5.47 -6.94
N GLY A 216 -5.30 -4.79 -6.89
CA GLY A 216 -4.47 -4.49 -8.07
C GLY A 216 -5.16 -3.62 -9.12
N ALA A 217 -6.15 -2.83 -8.72
CA ALA A 217 -6.95 -2.01 -9.62
C ALA A 217 -6.10 -0.97 -10.36
N ASN A 218 -6.44 -0.74 -11.64
CA ASN A 218 -5.85 0.36 -12.36
C ASN A 218 -6.23 1.72 -11.72
N PRO A 219 -5.46 2.78 -11.95
CA PRO A 219 -5.68 4.09 -11.31
C PRO A 219 -7.10 4.66 -11.44
N ASN A 220 -7.80 4.33 -12.51
CA ASN A 220 -9.13 4.86 -12.80
C ASN A 220 -10.25 4.16 -12.02
N GLU A 221 -9.97 2.98 -11.46
CA GLU A 221 -10.97 2.13 -10.79
C GLU A 221 -10.89 2.18 -9.26
N VAL A 222 -9.77 2.63 -8.68
CA VAL A 222 -9.54 2.60 -7.23
C VAL A 222 -10.64 3.33 -6.42
N ARG A 223 -11.18 4.44 -6.92
CA ARG A 223 -12.25 5.19 -6.26
C ARG A 223 -13.61 4.46 -6.31
N LYS A 224 -13.90 3.75 -7.41
CA LYS A 224 -15.12 2.93 -7.53
C LYS A 224 -15.05 1.69 -6.64
N ILE A 225 -13.87 1.05 -6.55
CA ILE A 225 -13.67 -0.08 -5.63
C ILE A 225 -13.80 0.38 -4.17
N ALA A 226 -13.25 1.56 -3.82
CA ALA A 226 -13.49 2.17 -2.52
C ALA A 226 -14.99 2.34 -2.23
N ALA A 227 -15.76 2.84 -3.20
CA ALA A 227 -17.20 3.01 -3.09
C ALA A 227 -17.91 1.66 -2.87
N VAL A 228 -17.55 0.60 -3.62
CA VAL A 228 -18.11 -0.75 -3.42
C VAL A 228 -17.85 -1.24 -1.99
N ILE A 229 -16.64 -1.07 -1.46
CA ILE A 229 -16.30 -1.47 -0.09
C ILE A 229 -17.20 -0.73 0.91
N TYR A 230 -17.28 0.59 0.83
CA TYR A 230 -18.09 1.39 1.74
C TYR A 230 -19.60 1.12 1.59
N ASN A 231 -20.11 0.93 0.38
CA ASN A 231 -21.49 0.58 0.13
C ASN A 231 -21.88 -0.78 0.74
N ARG A 232 -20.97 -1.77 0.65
CA ARG A 232 -21.16 -3.06 1.32
C ARG A 232 -21.16 -2.93 2.83
N LEU A 233 -20.20 -2.18 3.40
CA LEU A 233 -20.15 -1.92 4.85
C LEU A 233 -21.42 -1.23 5.34
N LYS A 234 -21.90 -0.21 4.62
CA LYS A 234 -23.13 0.52 4.93
C LYS A 234 -24.38 -0.38 4.85
N ALA A 235 -24.39 -1.34 3.94
CA ALA A 235 -25.45 -2.32 3.78
C ALA A 235 -25.34 -3.54 4.73
N GLY A 236 -24.34 -3.58 5.61
CA GLY A 236 -24.08 -4.73 6.50
C GLY A 236 -23.62 -5.99 5.76
N MET A 237 -23.14 -5.87 4.53
CA MET A 237 -22.68 -6.99 3.70
C MET A 237 -21.23 -7.35 4.05
N GLN A 238 -20.90 -8.63 3.95
CA GLN A 238 -19.50 -9.08 3.98
C GLN A 238 -18.76 -8.59 2.73
N LEU A 239 -17.46 -8.27 2.85
CA LEU A 239 -16.68 -7.75 1.72
C LEU A 239 -16.40 -8.83 0.67
N GLN A 240 -16.24 -10.10 1.07
CA GLN A 240 -16.06 -11.26 0.17
C GLN A 240 -14.89 -11.09 -0.81
N MET A 241 -13.76 -10.60 -0.30
CA MET A 241 -12.51 -10.42 -1.05
C MET A 241 -11.46 -11.43 -0.61
N ASP A 242 -10.74 -12.05 -1.55
CA ASP A 242 -9.75 -13.11 -1.29
C ASP A 242 -8.47 -12.59 -0.67
N SER A 243 -8.19 -11.29 -0.82
CA SER A 243 -6.95 -10.65 -0.38
C SER A 243 -6.68 -10.86 1.12
N GLY A 244 -7.70 -10.92 1.96
CA GLY A 244 -7.57 -11.23 3.38
C GLY A 244 -7.13 -12.67 3.65
N ILE A 245 -7.59 -13.64 2.83
CA ILE A 245 -7.15 -15.04 2.92
C ILE A 245 -5.67 -15.15 2.54
N TYR A 246 -5.27 -14.51 1.44
CA TYR A 246 -3.86 -14.49 1.01
C TYR A 246 -2.94 -13.85 2.04
N TYR A 247 -3.40 -12.79 2.72
CA TYR A 247 -2.65 -12.17 3.81
C TYR A 247 -2.40 -13.17 4.95
N ILE A 248 -3.43 -13.89 5.40
CA ILE A 248 -3.31 -14.92 6.44
C ILE A 248 -2.29 -15.99 6.03
N GLU A 249 -2.46 -16.55 4.83
CA GLU A 249 -1.65 -17.70 4.38
C GLU A 249 -0.18 -17.31 4.14
N ARG A 250 0.09 -16.16 3.55
CA ARG A 250 1.41 -15.77 3.07
C ARG A 250 2.18 -14.86 4.02
N SER A 251 1.47 -14.07 4.85
CA SER A 251 2.10 -13.03 5.67
C SER A 251 1.88 -13.18 7.15
N VAL A 252 0.90 -14.01 7.60
CA VAL A 252 0.64 -14.24 9.02
C VAL A 252 1.15 -15.62 9.43
N LYS A 253 0.62 -16.68 8.85
CA LYS A 253 0.95 -18.07 9.23
C LYS A 253 2.44 -18.41 9.26
N PRO A 254 3.29 -17.97 8.32
CA PRO A 254 4.71 -18.29 8.33
C PRO A 254 5.49 -17.65 9.48
N TYR A 255 4.93 -16.64 10.16
CA TYR A 255 5.66 -15.80 11.13
C TYR A 255 5.04 -15.75 12.52
N ILE A 256 3.88 -16.35 12.71
CA ILE A 256 3.18 -16.40 13.99
C ILE A 256 3.00 -17.86 14.40
N SER A 257 3.40 -18.18 15.63
CA SER A 257 3.19 -19.49 16.25
C SER A 257 1.88 -19.55 17.04
N GLY A 258 1.44 -20.75 17.38
CA GLY A 258 0.23 -21.00 18.15
C GLY A 258 -1.04 -21.11 17.31
N ASP A 259 -2.18 -20.73 17.85
CA ASP A 259 -3.47 -20.79 17.15
C ASP A 259 -3.58 -19.69 16.08
N VAL A 260 -3.09 -20.02 14.88
CA VAL A 260 -3.20 -19.13 13.71
C VAL A 260 -4.62 -19.10 13.11
N ASN A 261 -5.49 -20.07 13.47
CA ASN A 261 -6.86 -20.13 12.95
C ASN A 261 -7.73 -18.97 13.47
N ARG A 262 -7.37 -18.38 14.63
CA ARG A 262 -8.02 -17.16 15.14
C ARG A 262 -8.02 -16.01 14.13
N TYR A 263 -7.00 -15.92 13.27
CA TYR A 263 -6.90 -14.87 12.27
C TYR A 263 -7.89 -15.04 11.11
N ASN A 264 -8.48 -16.24 10.91
CA ASN A 264 -9.55 -16.42 9.94
C ASN A 264 -10.81 -15.59 10.28
N SER A 265 -11.17 -15.45 11.56
CA SER A 265 -12.28 -14.60 11.97
C SER A 265 -11.96 -13.11 11.87
N LEU A 266 -10.66 -12.75 11.89
CA LEU A 266 -10.20 -11.36 11.93
C LEU A 266 -9.91 -10.78 10.54
N TYR A 267 -9.50 -11.61 9.56
CA TYR A 267 -9.03 -11.13 8.26
C TYR A 267 -9.71 -11.79 7.06
N ASN A 268 -10.35 -12.96 7.23
CA ASN A 268 -11.09 -13.59 6.14
C ASN A 268 -12.41 -12.84 5.89
N MET A 269 -12.46 -12.05 4.83
CA MET A 269 -13.59 -11.17 4.49
C MET A 269 -14.87 -11.90 4.06
N TYR A 270 -14.83 -13.23 3.98
CA TYR A 270 -16.02 -14.09 3.89
C TYR A 270 -16.58 -14.49 5.27
N LYS A 271 -15.86 -14.17 6.37
CA LYS A 271 -16.23 -14.57 7.75
C LYS A 271 -16.32 -13.40 8.69
N CYS A 272 -15.42 -12.41 8.59
CA CYS A 272 -15.46 -11.24 9.45
C CYS A 272 -16.67 -10.36 9.16
N LYS A 273 -17.25 -9.77 10.22
CA LYS A 273 -18.31 -8.78 10.11
C LYS A 273 -17.68 -7.39 9.90
N GLY A 274 -17.90 -6.82 8.71
CA GLY A 274 -17.34 -5.51 8.36
C GLY A 274 -15.89 -5.57 7.90
N LEU A 275 -15.08 -4.59 8.31
CA LEU A 275 -13.66 -4.54 7.97
C LEU A 275 -12.84 -5.61 8.71
N PRO A 276 -11.73 -6.07 8.12
CA PRO A 276 -10.73 -6.85 8.84
C PRO A 276 -10.20 -6.08 10.07
N ALA A 277 -9.54 -6.79 10.99
CA ALA A 277 -9.01 -6.22 12.22
C ALA A 277 -7.95 -5.12 12.02
N GLY A 278 -7.44 -4.96 10.81
CA GLY A 278 -6.50 -3.92 10.40
C GLY A 278 -6.04 -4.12 8.96
N PRO A 279 -5.12 -3.27 8.49
CA PRO A 279 -4.57 -3.36 7.14
C PRO A 279 -3.94 -4.73 6.83
N ILE A 280 -3.95 -5.11 5.56
CA ILE A 280 -3.39 -6.38 5.04
C ILE A 280 -2.14 -6.17 4.17
N CYS A 281 -1.70 -4.94 4.02
CA CYS A 281 -0.43 -4.51 3.43
C CYS A 281 -0.22 -3.03 3.72
N ASN A 282 0.91 -2.47 3.28
CA ASN A 282 1.19 -1.04 3.35
C ASN A 282 0.74 -0.36 2.06
N PRO A 283 -0.39 0.40 2.09
CA PRO A 283 -0.96 1.03 0.91
C PRO A 283 -0.17 2.27 0.49
N GLY A 284 -0.23 2.60 -0.80
CA GLY A 284 0.33 3.85 -1.34
C GLY A 284 -0.62 5.04 -1.22
N ALA A 285 -0.09 6.23 -1.53
CA ALA A 285 -0.86 7.49 -1.49
C ALA A 285 -2.13 7.42 -2.34
N ARG A 286 -2.05 6.79 -3.52
CA ARG A 286 -3.18 6.66 -4.45
C ARG A 286 -4.38 5.96 -3.83
N THR A 287 -4.17 4.82 -3.20
CA THR A 287 -5.25 4.03 -2.60
C THR A 287 -5.73 4.62 -1.29
N ILE A 288 -4.86 5.30 -0.52
CA ILE A 288 -5.27 6.10 0.64
C ILE A 288 -6.19 7.24 0.22
N ASN A 289 -5.83 8.00 -0.83
CA ASN A 289 -6.67 9.08 -1.35
C ASN A 289 -8.00 8.55 -1.88
N ALA A 290 -8.01 7.41 -2.59
CA ALA A 290 -9.25 6.78 -3.06
C ALA A 290 -10.16 6.33 -1.91
N ALA A 291 -9.58 5.83 -0.81
CA ALA A 291 -10.33 5.47 0.38
C ALA A 291 -10.89 6.70 1.13
N LEU A 292 -10.19 7.86 1.08
CA LEU A 292 -10.66 9.12 1.63
C LEU A 292 -11.67 9.85 0.74
N ASP A 293 -11.67 9.56 -0.58
CA ASP A 293 -12.53 10.20 -1.56
C ASP A 293 -13.10 9.14 -2.55
N PRO A 294 -13.98 8.23 -2.06
CA PRO A 294 -14.60 7.23 -2.91
C PRO A 294 -15.47 7.88 -3.99
N ALA A 295 -15.68 7.17 -5.10
CA ALA A 295 -16.60 7.63 -6.12
C ALA A 295 -18.05 7.69 -5.58
N ASP A 296 -18.81 8.67 -6.03
CA ASP A 296 -20.23 8.78 -5.69
C ASP A 296 -21.06 7.88 -6.60
N VAL A 297 -21.11 6.58 -6.24
CA VAL A 297 -21.82 5.52 -6.98
C VAL A 297 -22.46 4.54 -5.99
N SER A 298 -23.51 3.85 -6.43
CA SER A 298 -24.28 2.90 -5.61
C SER A 298 -23.76 1.46 -5.65
N TYR A 299 -22.78 1.16 -6.50
CA TYR A 299 -22.30 -0.19 -6.76
C TYR A 299 -21.93 -0.97 -5.49
N ARG A 300 -22.32 -2.24 -5.45
CA ARG A 300 -22.02 -3.20 -4.37
C ARG A 300 -21.22 -4.40 -4.86
N TYR A 301 -21.07 -4.56 -6.17
CA TYR A 301 -20.39 -5.67 -6.82
C TYR A 301 -19.47 -5.15 -7.91
N PHE A 302 -18.38 -5.85 -8.11
CA PHE A 302 -17.52 -5.67 -9.26
C PHE A 302 -16.85 -6.98 -9.66
N CYS A 303 -16.45 -7.07 -10.91
CA CYS A 303 -15.52 -8.07 -11.45
C CYS A 303 -14.75 -7.42 -12.59
N HIS A 304 -13.72 -8.09 -13.07
CA HIS A 304 -12.99 -7.68 -14.26
C HIS A 304 -12.67 -8.89 -15.13
N ASP A 305 -12.57 -8.67 -16.43
CA ASP A 305 -12.13 -9.69 -17.37
C ASP A 305 -10.59 -9.80 -17.44
N SER A 306 -10.08 -10.70 -18.29
CA SER A 306 -8.64 -10.92 -18.49
C SER A 306 -7.91 -9.70 -19.10
N SER A 307 -8.63 -8.77 -19.71
CA SER A 307 -8.09 -7.50 -20.24
C SER A 307 -8.08 -6.37 -19.22
N ALA A 308 -8.42 -6.67 -17.95
CA ALA A 308 -8.58 -5.70 -16.86
C ALA A 308 -9.69 -4.64 -17.13
N LYS A 309 -10.72 -4.98 -17.90
CA LYS A 309 -11.94 -4.20 -18.01
C LYS A 309 -12.85 -4.52 -16.84
N TYR A 310 -13.26 -3.49 -16.11
CA TYR A 310 -14.08 -3.62 -14.91
C TYR A 310 -15.57 -3.50 -15.24
N TYR A 311 -16.37 -4.33 -14.55
CA TYR A 311 -17.83 -4.36 -14.61
C TYR A 311 -18.37 -4.17 -13.21
N TYR A 312 -19.26 -3.21 -13.02
CA TYR A 312 -19.87 -2.86 -11.75
C TYR A 312 -21.35 -3.16 -11.75
N ALA A 313 -21.93 -3.44 -10.58
CA ALA A 313 -23.34 -3.72 -10.44
C ALA A 313 -23.87 -3.30 -9.05
N ASP A 314 -25.13 -2.93 -9.00
CA ASP A 314 -25.85 -2.61 -7.77
C ASP A 314 -26.53 -3.84 -7.17
N THR A 315 -26.96 -4.79 -8.01
CA THR A 315 -27.66 -6.02 -7.62
C THR A 315 -26.82 -7.26 -7.91
N TYR A 316 -27.18 -8.36 -7.25
CA TYR A 316 -26.50 -9.65 -7.47
C TYR A 316 -26.83 -10.24 -8.85
N GLU A 317 -28.05 -10.02 -9.33
CA GLU A 317 -28.50 -10.44 -10.66
C GLU A 317 -27.65 -9.78 -11.76
N GLU A 318 -27.48 -8.48 -11.72
CA GLU A 318 -26.58 -7.75 -12.63
C GLU A 318 -25.12 -8.22 -12.54
N HIS A 319 -24.67 -8.55 -11.31
CA HIS A 319 -23.33 -9.09 -11.11
C HIS A 319 -23.16 -10.45 -11.79
N LEU A 320 -24.16 -11.34 -11.72
CA LEU A 320 -24.12 -12.61 -12.44
C LEU A 320 -24.03 -12.43 -13.96
N GLU A 321 -24.74 -11.44 -14.52
CA GLU A 321 -24.60 -11.09 -15.94
C GLU A 321 -23.20 -10.56 -16.25
N ASN A 322 -22.65 -9.72 -15.39
CA ASN A 322 -21.30 -9.19 -15.54
C ASN A 322 -20.23 -10.26 -15.47
N LEU A 323 -20.39 -11.29 -14.61
CA LEU A 323 -19.50 -12.45 -14.58
C LEU A 323 -19.49 -13.23 -15.91
N LYS A 324 -20.66 -13.35 -16.56
CA LYS A 324 -20.76 -13.94 -17.91
C LYS A 324 -20.07 -13.08 -18.96
N LYS A 325 -20.30 -11.77 -18.95
CA LYS A 325 -19.64 -10.79 -19.86
C LYS A 325 -18.11 -10.80 -19.68
N ALA A 326 -17.62 -11.01 -18.46
CA ALA A 326 -16.22 -11.07 -18.12
C ALA A 326 -15.58 -12.46 -18.43
N GLY A 327 -16.38 -13.44 -18.86
CA GLY A 327 -15.89 -14.81 -19.13
C GLY A 327 -15.51 -15.59 -17.87
N ILE A 328 -16.01 -15.19 -16.70
CA ILE A 328 -15.70 -15.83 -15.39
C ILE A 328 -16.73 -16.92 -15.07
N ALA A 329 -17.96 -16.79 -15.53
CA ALA A 329 -19.04 -17.76 -15.36
C ALA A 329 -19.69 -18.06 -16.71
N SER A 330 -20.14 -19.32 -16.88
CA SER A 330 -20.91 -19.81 -18.03
C SER A 330 -22.41 -19.64 -17.82
#